data_c2b42e241512f2b0fa40844b124fdead
#
_entry.id   c2b42e241512f2b0fa40844b124fdead
#
_cell.length_a   1.000
_cell.length_b   1.000
_cell.length_c   1.000
_cell.angle_alpha   90.00
_cell.angle_beta   90.00
_cell.angle_gamma   90.00
#
_symmetry.space_group_name_H-M   'P 1'
#
loop_
_entity.id
_entity.type
_entity.pdbx_description
1 polymer ?
#
loop_
_entity_poly.entity_id
_entity_poly.type
_entity_poly.pdbx_seq_one_letter_code
_entity_poly.pdbx_strand_id
1 'polypeptide(L)'
;ANLFASFFEKELEKDQIIISPLLEIKFFKRPKTLKQIHCLIFTSSNGVKAAGQAANNNIRALCVGDRTTNLASSLGYSAEKIGDNVEQLLKTLCKGKKIASEILHIHGKYTKGDLVNQLRDAGFLCNEWIGYDQVAQNLSLPALSAFENGDKIILPIFSERTALLLKKQIPTLDRSHIIAISSAVANVFLNVRAGSVSEAQTPDLAGMKSLTKKVLQNVLLE
;
A
#
# COMPACT_ATOMS: atom_id res chain seq x y z
N ALA A 1 5.41 -7.29 1.01
CA ALA A 1 6.16 -8.33 0.31
C ALA A 1 6.08 -9.67 1.07
N ASN A 2 6.58 -9.76 2.32
CA ASN A 2 6.65 -11.03 3.07
C ASN A 2 5.32 -11.81 3.14
N LEU A 3 4.21 -11.12 3.47
CA LEU A 3 2.88 -11.76 3.49
C LEU A 3 2.48 -12.34 2.13
N PHE A 4 2.84 -11.69 1.02
CA PHE A 4 2.53 -12.21 -0.30
C PHE A 4 3.44 -13.40 -0.66
N ALA A 5 4.72 -13.32 -0.36
CA ALA A 5 5.68 -14.40 -0.56
C ALA A 5 5.28 -15.69 0.18
N SER A 6 4.80 -15.58 1.43
CA SER A 6 4.42 -16.76 2.24
C SER A 6 3.28 -17.60 1.63
N PHE A 7 2.51 -17.06 0.69
CA PHE A 7 1.50 -17.87 -0.02
C PHE A 7 2.10 -18.90 -0.98
N PHE A 8 3.36 -18.72 -1.36
CA PHE A 8 4.06 -19.56 -2.36
C PHE A 8 5.16 -20.43 -1.75
N GLU A 9 5.44 -20.33 -0.44
CA GLU A 9 6.47 -21.12 0.26
C GLU A 9 6.24 -22.64 0.25
N LYS A 10 5.02 -23.08 -0.09
CA LYS A 10 4.71 -24.51 -0.27
C LYS A 10 4.90 -24.99 -1.70
N GLU A 11 4.98 -24.09 -2.66
CA GLU A 11 5.05 -24.35 -4.11
C GLU A 11 6.45 -24.06 -4.67
N LEU A 12 7.24 -23.26 -3.95
CA LEU A 12 8.58 -22.81 -4.33
C LEU A 12 9.57 -23.04 -3.18
N GLU A 13 10.81 -23.33 -3.53
CA GLU A 13 11.91 -23.37 -2.56
C GLU A 13 12.28 -21.93 -2.10
N LYS A 14 12.94 -21.84 -0.94
CA LYS A 14 13.25 -20.51 -0.34
C LYS A 14 14.16 -19.65 -1.21
N ASP A 15 15.07 -20.24 -1.95
CA ASP A 15 16.01 -19.57 -2.86
C ASP A 15 15.33 -19.09 -4.15
N GLN A 16 14.16 -19.64 -4.48
CA GLN A 16 13.33 -19.20 -5.60
C GLN A 16 12.48 -17.96 -5.26
N ILE A 17 12.40 -17.56 -4.00
CA ILE A 17 11.63 -16.41 -3.54
C ILE A 17 12.56 -15.29 -3.09
N ILE A 18 12.72 -14.26 -3.93
CA ILE A 18 13.55 -13.09 -3.62
C ILE A 18 12.66 -11.94 -3.17
N ILE A 19 12.89 -11.46 -1.94
CA ILE A 19 12.20 -10.28 -1.38
C ILE A 19 13.08 -9.05 -1.55
N SER A 20 12.69 -8.16 -2.46
CA SER A 20 13.40 -6.93 -2.78
C SER A 20 12.45 -5.72 -2.78
N PRO A 21 12.14 -5.13 -1.60
CA PRO A 21 11.24 -4.00 -1.51
C PRO A 21 11.89 -2.75 -2.11
N LEU A 22 11.22 -2.13 -3.07
CA LEU A 22 11.64 -0.86 -3.69
C LEU A 22 11.23 0.39 -2.91
N LEU A 23 10.49 0.21 -1.82
CA LEU A 23 10.04 1.27 -0.91
C LEU A 23 10.27 0.85 0.53
N GLU A 24 10.91 1.73 1.29
CA GLU A 24 11.04 1.64 2.74
C GLU A 24 10.12 2.67 3.40
N ILE A 25 9.41 2.27 4.46
CA ILE A 25 8.59 3.20 5.24
C ILE A 25 9.44 3.76 6.38
N LYS A 26 9.70 5.07 6.33
CA LYS A 26 10.38 5.80 7.40
C LYS A 26 9.38 6.63 8.18
N PHE A 27 9.14 6.27 9.44
CA PHE A 27 8.24 6.99 10.32
C PHE A 27 8.90 8.26 10.88
N PHE A 28 8.11 9.35 10.93
CA PHE A 28 8.53 10.58 11.56
C PHE A 28 8.25 10.55 13.07
N LYS A 29 8.97 11.41 13.81
CA LYS A 29 8.79 11.53 15.26
C LYS A 29 7.37 12.00 15.56
N ARG A 30 6.67 11.24 16.39
CA ARG A 30 5.31 11.55 16.83
C ARG A 30 5.27 12.89 17.56
N PRO A 31 4.44 13.87 17.15
CA PRO A 31 4.31 15.14 17.84
C PRO A 31 3.60 14.94 19.20
N LYS A 32 4.01 15.70 20.22
CA LYS A 32 3.42 15.61 21.56
C LYS A 32 1.93 15.99 21.56
N THR A 33 1.54 16.92 20.70
CA THR A 33 0.16 17.41 20.52
C THR A 33 -0.82 16.34 20.06
N LEU A 34 -0.33 15.25 19.48
CA LEU A 34 -1.18 14.13 19.05
C LEU A 34 -2.02 13.54 20.20
N LYS A 35 -1.52 13.62 21.44
CA LYS A 35 -2.25 13.14 22.63
C LYS A 35 -3.52 13.93 22.95
N GLN A 36 -3.66 15.12 22.40
CA GLN A 36 -4.81 16.03 22.62
C GLN A 36 -5.90 15.85 21.56
N ILE A 37 -5.64 15.08 20.50
CA ILE A 37 -6.57 14.86 19.41
C ILE A 37 -7.49 13.67 19.77
N HIS A 38 -8.79 13.87 19.62
CA HIS A 38 -9.82 12.89 19.96
C HIS A 38 -10.40 12.16 18.75
N CYS A 39 -10.15 12.66 17.54
CA CYS A 39 -10.63 12.05 16.29
C CYS A 39 -9.51 12.02 15.24
N LEU A 40 -9.18 10.82 14.77
CA LEU A 40 -8.15 10.59 13.77
C LEU A 40 -8.78 10.01 12.50
N ILE A 41 -8.20 10.33 11.34
CA ILE A 41 -8.47 9.63 10.08
C ILE A 41 -7.23 8.84 9.68
N PHE A 42 -7.45 7.57 9.35
CA PHE A 42 -6.43 6.67 8.82
C PHE A 42 -6.87 6.11 7.46
N THR A 43 -6.21 6.55 6.41
CA THR A 43 -6.42 6.02 5.05
C THR A 43 -5.48 4.85 4.72
N SER A 44 -4.56 4.52 5.63
CA SER A 44 -3.66 3.37 5.48
C SER A 44 -3.17 2.84 6.83
N SER A 45 -2.79 1.56 6.86
CA SER A 45 -2.15 0.94 8.03
C SER A 45 -0.83 1.61 8.44
N ASN A 46 -0.13 2.27 7.51
CA ASN A 46 1.09 3.01 7.85
C ASN A 46 0.79 4.29 8.64
N GLY A 47 -0.35 4.96 8.38
CA GLY A 47 -0.81 6.07 9.22
C GLY A 47 -1.08 5.63 10.66
N VAL A 48 -1.71 4.47 10.83
CA VAL A 48 -1.93 3.88 12.17
C VAL A 48 -0.60 3.56 12.86
N LYS A 49 0.35 2.95 12.15
CA LYS A 49 1.70 2.67 12.69
C LYS A 49 2.45 3.94 13.08
N ALA A 50 2.34 5.00 12.28
CA ALA A 50 2.94 6.30 12.59
C ALA A 50 2.35 6.92 13.87
N ALA A 51 1.04 6.83 14.04
CA ALA A 51 0.35 7.26 15.26
C ALA A 51 0.76 6.42 16.48
N GLY A 52 1.06 5.13 16.28
CA GLY A 52 1.41 4.20 17.34
C GLY A 52 0.20 3.83 18.22
N GLN A 53 0.47 3.39 19.44
CA GLN A 53 -0.57 3.00 20.39
C GLN A 53 -1.41 4.20 20.84
N ALA A 54 -2.72 4.01 20.95
CA ALA A 54 -3.63 5.02 21.49
C ALA A 54 -3.27 5.35 22.94
N ALA A 55 -3.39 6.63 23.31
CA ALA A 55 -3.13 7.06 24.69
C ALA A 55 -4.24 6.59 25.64
N ASN A 56 -5.46 6.41 25.12
CA ASN A 56 -6.62 5.83 25.81
C ASN A 56 -7.63 5.32 24.76
N ASN A 57 -8.61 4.54 25.20
CA ASN A 57 -9.60 3.91 24.30
C ASN A 57 -10.70 4.88 23.80
N ASN A 58 -10.64 6.16 24.19
CA ASN A 58 -11.63 7.16 23.77
C ASN A 58 -11.23 7.91 22.50
N ILE A 59 -10.03 7.64 21.97
CA ILE A 59 -9.59 8.26 20.71
C ILE A 59 -10.28 7.55 19.56
N ARG A 60 -11.19 8.28 18.90
CA ARG A 60 -11.91 7.79 17.74
C ARG A 60 -11.00 7.70 16.52
N ALA A 61 -11.06 6.60 15.77
CA ALA A 61 -10.30 6.41 14.54
C ALA A 61 -11.24 6.06 13.38
N LEU A 62 -11.37 6.97 12.43
CA LEU A 62 -12.14 6.81 11.20
C LEU A 62 -11.23 6.20 10.14
N CYS A 63 -11.49 4.96 9.76
CA CYS A 63 -10.56 4.16 8.96
C CYS A 63 -11.10 3.86 7.56
N VAL A 64 -10.19 3.80 6.60
CA VAL A 64 -10.44 3.26 5.26
C VAL A 64 -9.96 1.82 5.20
N GLY A 65 -10.89 0.92 4.89
CA GLY A 65 -10.65 -0.52 4.70
C GLY A 65 -10.43 -1.32 6.00
N ASP A 66 -10.76 -2.61 5.94
CA ASP A 66 -10.76 -3.51 7.11
C ASP A 66 -9.38 -3.67 7.73
N ARG A 67 -8.32 -3.78 6.92
CA ARG A 67 -6.95 -3.92 7.41
C ARG A 67 -6.50 -2.74 8.27
N THR A 68 -6.87 -1.52 7.89
CA THR A 68 -6.54 -0.30 8.64
C THR A 68 -7.33 -0.24 9.92
N THR A 69 -8.63 -0.57 9.86
CA THR A 69 -9.55 -0.59 11.01
C THR A 69 -9.10 -1.60 12.05
N ASN A 70 -8.82 -2.84 11.64
CA ASN A 70 -8.37 -3.91 12.53
C ASN A 70 -7.05 -3.55 13.23
N LEU A 71 -6.10 -2.96 12.50
CA LEU A 71 -4.84 -2.51 13.10
C LEU A 71 -5.08 -1.35 14.10
N ALA A 72 -5.94 -0.40 13.78
CA ALA A 72 -6.25 0.70 14.70
C ALA A 72 -6.91 0.16 15.98
N SER A 73 -7.88 -0.75 15.86
CA SER A 73 -8.49 -1.42 17.01
C SER A 73 -7.47 -2.16 17.88
N SER A 74 -6.54 -2.90 17.27
CA SER A 74 -5.50 -3.65 17.99
C SER A 74 -4.51 -2.74 18.73
N LEU A 75 -4.40 -1.48 18.33
CA LEU A 75 -3.58 -0.47 18.99
C LEU A 75 -4.36 0.40 19.98
N GLY A 76 -5.59 0.02 20.33
CA GLY A 76 -6.41 0.64 21.38
C GLY A 76 -7.22 1.84 20.93
N TYR A 77 -7.38 2.08 19.63
CA TYR A 77 -8.29 3.12 19.12
C TYR A 77 -9.74 2.61 19.11
N SER A 78 -10.71 3.53 19.36
CA SER A 78 -12.12 3.30 19.02
C SER A 78 -12.27 3.41 17.50
N ALA A 79 -11.94 2.32 16.80
CA ALA A 79 -11.81 2.31 15.35
C ALA A 79 -13.12 1.93 14.66
N GLU A 80 -13.46 2.70 13.62
CA GLU A 80 -14.65 2.52 12.80
C GLU A 80 -14.26 2.54 11.32
N LYS A 81 -14.70 1.55 10.55
CA LYS A 81 -14.57 1.56 9.09
C LYS A 81 -15.61 2.49 8.48
N ILE A 82 -15.16 3.57 7.85
CA ILE A 82 -16.04 4.58 7.24
C ILE A 82 -16.23 4.34 5.73
N GLY A 83 -15.36 3.58 5.11
CA GLY A 83 -15.44 3.21 3.69
C GLY A 83 -14.28 2.31 3.28
N ASP A 84 -14.36 1.81 2.05
CA ASP A 84 -13.28 0.99 1.45
C ASP A 84 -12.24 1.84 0.73
N ASN A 85 -12.57 3.10 0.45
CA ASN A 85 -11.69 4.09 -0.16
C ASN A 85 -11.99 5.50 0.35
N VAL A 86 -11.15 6.48 -0.03
CA VAL A 86 -11.25 7.88 0.40
C VAL A 86 -12.55 8.53 -0.06
N GLU A 87 -13.03 8.19 -1.25
CA GLU A 87 -14.29 8.73 -1.79
C GLU A 87 -15.50 8.31 -0.95
N GLN A 88 -15.58 7.03 -0.58
CA GLN A 88 -16.63 6.53 0.31
C GLN A 88 -16.54 7.17 1.70
N LEU A 89 -15.34 7.34 2.25
CA LEU A 89 -15.11 8.03 3.52
C LEU A 89 -15.69 9.46 3.46
N LEU A 90 -15.33 10.24 2.44
CA LEU A 90 -15.84 11.59 2.25
C LEU A 90 -17.37 11.60 2.15
N LYS A 91 -17.94 10.75 1.30
CA LYS A 91 -19.38 10.64 1.10
C LYS A 91 -20.12 10.29 2.39
N THR A 92 -19.56 9.39 3.20
CA THR A 92 -20.14 9.00 4.49
C THR A 92 -20.08 10.13 5.50
N LEU A 93 -18.94 10.81 5.64
CA LEU A 93 -18.78 11.94 6.56
C LEU A 93 -19.67 13.12 6.18
N CYS A 94 -19.75 13.47 4.90
CA CYS A 94 -20.58 14.60 4.43
C CYS A 94 -22.09 14.33 4.59
N LYS A 95 -22.54 13.08 4.59
CA LYS A 95 -23.94 12.69 4.81
C LYS A 95 -24.28 12.52 6.30
N GLY A 96 -23.27 12.29 7.13
CA GLY A 96 -23.44 12.03 8.58
C GLY A 96 -23.64 13.28 9.41
N LYS A 97 -23.77 13.09 10.75
CA LYS A 97 -23.74 14.19 11.70
C LYS A 97 -22.33 14.82 11.70
N LYS A 98 -22.27 16.16 11.71
CA LYS A 98 -20.99 16.88 11.82
C LYS A 98 -20.25 16.44 13.07
N ILE A 99 -18.97 16.13 12.90
CA ILE A 99 -18.05 15.86 14.00
C ILE A 99 -17.65 17.20 14.59
N ALA A 100 -18.02 17.47 15.84
CA ALA A 100 -17.76 18.74 16.50
C ALA A 100 -16.30 18.91 16.94
N SER A 101 -15.55 17.80 17.05
CA SER A 101 -14.14 17.83 17.43
C SER A 101 -13.23 17.99 16.22
N GLU A 102 -12.04 18.52 16.47
CA GLU A 102 -10.97 18.56 15.49
C GLU A 102 -10.61 17.14 15.01
N ILE A 103 -10.46 17.00 13.70
CA ILE A 103 -10.04 15.77 13.04
C ILE A 103 -8.59 15.92 12.59
N LEU A 104 -7.76 14.93 12.86
CA LEU A 104 -6.39 14.88 12.33
C LEU A 104 -6.24 13.73 11.35
N HIS A 105 -5.95 14.02 10.10
CA HIS A 105 -5.58 13.02 9.09
C HIS A 105 -4.09 12.69 9.21
N ILE A 106 -3.77 11.42 9.49
CA ILE A 106 -2.38 10.95 9.56
C ILE A 106 -2.07 10.14 8.30
N HIS A 107 -1.13 10.65 7.51
CA HIS A 107 -0.82 10.09 6.20
C HIS A 107 0.69 10.13 5.88
N GLY A 108 1.06 9.56 4.75
CA GLY A 108 2.44 9.61 4.23
C GLY A 108 2.69 10.88 3.43
N LYS A 109 3.95 11.19 3.19
CA LYS A 109 4.37 12.31 2.34
C LYS A 109 3.76 12.25 0.92
N TYR A 110 3.50 11.05 0.43
CA TYR A 110 2.87 10.84 -0.87
C TYR A 110 1.43 10.37 -0.66
N THR A 111 0.48 11.20 -1.06
CA THR A 111 -0.96 10.93 -1.03
C THR A 111 -1.55 11.04 -2.43
N LYS A 112 -2.64 10.31 -2.68
CA LYS A 112 -3.51 10.55 -3.83
C LYS A 112 -4.68 11.41 -3.40
N GLY A 113 -4.89 12.54 -4.07
CA GLY A 113 -5.96 13.48 -3.74
C GLY A 113 -5.66 14.38 -2.54
N ASP A 114 -6.63 15.20 -2.18
CA ASP A 114 -6.55 16.26 -1.17
C ASP A 114 -7.70 16.13 -0.16
N LEU A 115 -7.65 15.06 0.63
CA LEU A 115 -8.70 14.74 1.60
C LEU A 115 -8.94 15.86 2.60
N VAL A 116 -7.86 16.50 3.07
CA VAL A 116 -7.96 17.51 4.15
C VAL A 116 -8.70 18.75 3.68
N ASN A 117 -8.37 19.28 2.49
CA ASN A 117 -9.09 20.44 1.96
C ASN A 117 -10.54 20.09 1.61
N GLN A 118 -10.80 18.89 1.06
CA GLN A 118 -12.18 18.45 0.81
C GLN A 118 -13.02 18.35 2.09
N LEU A 119 -12.43 17.91 3.21
CA LEU A 119 -13.12 17.90 4.51
C LEU A 119 -13.32 19.32 5.05
N ARG A 120 -12.35 20.22 4.90
CA ARG A 120 -12.48 21.64 5.28
C ARG A 120 -13.58 22.34 4.48
N ASP A 121 -13.62 22.11 3.17
CA ASP A 121 -14.68 22.66 2.28
C ASP A 121 -16.07 22.13 2.67
N ALA A 122 -16.15 20.90 3.18
CA ALA A 122 -17.37 20.33 3.74
C ALA A 122 -17.70 20.83 5.16
N GLY A 123 -16.88 21.74 5.74
CA GLY A 123 -17.09 22.39 7.02
C GLY A 123 -16.62 21.60 8.23
N PHE A 124 -15.69 20.64 8.06
CA PHE A 124 -15.02 19.97 9.16
C PHE A 124 -13.77 20.74 9.61
N LEU A 125 -13.53 20.77 10.90
CA LEU A 125 -12.24 21.24 11.43
C LEU A 125 -11.23 20.11 11.27
N CYS A 126 -10.46 20.14 10.18
CA CYS A 126 -9.53 19.08 9.82
C CYS A 126 -8.11 19.61 9.63
N ASN A 127 -7.16 18.95 10.28
CA ASN A 127 -5.73 19.15 10.12
C ASN A 127 -5.04 17.89 9.62
N GLU A 128 -3.78 17.98 9.26
CA GLU A 128 -2.98 16.85 8.80
C GLU A 128 -1.66 16.74 9.55
N TRP A 129 -1.17 15.49 9.61
CA TRP A 129 0.21 15.22 10.00
C TRP A 129 0.81 14.20 9.05
N ILE A 130 1.92 14.59 8.42
CA ILE A 130 2.73 13.66 7.63
C ILE A 130 3.49 12.77 8.61
N GLY A 131 2.96 11.56 8.85
CA GLY A 131 3.49 10.63 9.85
C GLY A 131 4.61 9.73 9.34
N TYR A 132 4.79 9.61 8.01
CA TYR A 132 5.82 8.75 7.41
C TYR A 132 6.18 9.18 5.99
N ASP A 133 7.37 8.75 5.56
CA ASP A 133 7.81 8.82 4.16
C ASP A 133 7.92 7.41 3.56
N GLN A 134 7.79 7.33 2.25
CA GLN A 134 8.05 6.14 1.44
C GLN A 134 9.34 6.38 0.66
N VAL A 135 10.46 5.98 1.22
CA VAL A 135 11.79 6.21 0.62
C VAL A 135 12.08 5.14 -0.42
N ALA A 136 12.48 5.59 -1.61
CA ALA A 136 12.89 4.67 -2.66
C ALA A 136 14.14 3.88 -2.24
N GLN A 137 14.15 2.59 -2.57
CA GLN A 137 15.25 1.67 -2.33
C GLN A 137 15.73 1.09 -3.66
N ASN A 138 17.02 0.74 -3.69
CA ASN A 138 17.56 -0.05 -4.78
C ASN A 138 17.11 -1.52 -4.65
N LEU A 139 17.13 -2.22 -5.77
CA LEU A 139 16.97 -3.68 -5.75
C LEU A 139 18.08 -4.31 -4.90
N SER A 140 17.73 -5.38 -4.21
CA SER A 140 18.72 -6.18 -3.47
C SER A 140 19.70 -6.86 -4.44
N LEU A 141 20.92 -7.15 -3.96
CA LEU A 141 21.91 -7.85 -4.78
C LEU A 141 21.39 -9.16 -5.36
N PRO A 142 20.68 -10.04 -4.61
CA PRO A 142 20.09 -11.24 -5.19
C PRO A 142 19.09 -10.95 -6.31
N ALA A 143 18.27 -9.88 -6.17
CA ALA A 143 17.33 -9.50 -7.21
C ALA A 143 18.04 -8.98 -8.47
N LEU A 144 19.09 -8.17 -8.32
CA LEU A 144 19.92 -7.72 -9.44
C LEU A 144 20.57 -8.89 -10.16
N SER A 145 21.18 -9.82 -9.43
CA SER A 145 21.82 -11.01 -10.01
C SER A 145 20.83 -11.86 -10.79
N ALA A 146 19.59 -12.05 -10.34
CA ALA A 146 18.58 -12.78 -11.08
C ALA A 146 18.26 -12.13 -12.45
N PHE A 147 18.21 -10.79 -12.51
CA PHE A 147 18.04 -10.08 -13.79
C PHE A 147 19.27 -10.22 -14.69
N GLU A 148 20.48 -10.11 -14.13
CA GLU A 148 21.75 -10.21 -14.86
C GLU A 148 22.00 -11.62 -15.41
N ASN A 149 21.63 -12.64 -14.66
CA ASN A 149 21.72 -14.05 -15.09
C ASN A 149 20.71 -14.41 -16.20
N GLY A 150 19.73 -13.54 -16.44
CA GLY A 150 18.66 -13.80 -17.39
C GLY A 150 17.68 -14.89 -16.92
N ASP A 151 17.44 -14.97 -15.62
CA ASP A 151 16.47 -15.89 -15.05
C ASP A 151 15.04 -15.56 -15.52
N LYS A 152 14.15 -16.58 -15.56
CA LYS A 152 12.71 -16.33 -15.71
C LYS A 152 12.18 -15.78 -14.39
N ILE A 153 11.69 -14.54 -14.37
CA ILE A 153 11.29 -13.85 -13.14
C ILE A 153 9.80 -13.51 -13.17
N ILE A 154 9.09 -13.83 -12.10
CA ILE A 154 7.70 -13.39 -11.88
C ILE A 154 7.71 -12.19 -10.92
N LEU A 155 7.15 -11.07 -11.34
CA LEU A 155 7.20 -9.78 -10.67
C LEU A 155 5.80 -9.31 -10.24
N PRO A 156 5.30 -9.65 -9.06
CA PRO A 156 4.06 -9.11 -8.53
C PRO A 156 4.23 -7.65 -8.10
N ILE A 157 3.50 -6.73 -8.75
CA ILE A 157 3.63 -5.28 -8.53
C ILE A 157 2.30 -4.69 -8.07
N PHE A 158 2.31 -4.14 -6.85
CA PHE A 158 1.12 -3.67 -6.12
C PHE A 158 0.89 -2.15 -6.19
N SER A 159 1.75 -1.40 -6.85
CA SER A 159 1.57 0.05 -6.99
C SER A 159 2.29 0.60 -8.20
N GLU A 160 1.71 1.63 -8.80
CA GLU A 160 2.30 2.38 -9.90
C GLU A 160 3.68 2.95 -9.53
N ARG A 161 3.83 3.45 -8.30
CA ARG A 161 5.11 3.97 -7.80
C ARG A 161 6.20 2.89 -7.77
N THR A 162 5.86 1.67 -7.33
CA THR A 162 6.80 0.54 -7.34
C THR A 162 7.17 0.16 -8.78
N ALA A 163 6.19 0.18 -9.70
CA ALA A 163 6.42 -0.07 -11.12
C ALA A 163 7.42 0.94 -11.73
N LEU A 164 7.21 2.23 -11.47
CA LEU A 164 8.09 3.30 -11.93
C LEU A 164 9.53 3.17 -11.37
N LEU A 165 9.66 2.80 -10.09
CA LEU A 165 10.97 2.57 -9.48
C LEU A 165 11.69 1.36 -10.07
N LEU A 166 10.96 0.27 -10.35
CA LEU A 166 11.52 -0.90 -11.03
C LEU A 166 11.99 -0.55 -12.44
N LYS A 167 11.11 0.07 -13.24
CA LYS A 167 11.44 0.49 -14.61
C LYS A 167 12.67 1.39 -14.69
N LYS A 168 12.87 2.25 -13.68
CA LYS A 168 14.05 3.12 -13.60
C LYS A 168 15.34 2.35 -13.34
N GLN A 169 15.27 1.24 -12.62
CA GLN A 169 16.45 0.45 -12.24
C GLN A 169 16.77 -0.66 -13.24
N ILE A 170 15.75 -1.25 -13.85
CA ILE A 170 15.88 -2.33 -14.83
C ILE A 170 15.23 -1.88 -16.14
N PRO A 171 16.04 -1.49 -17.14
CA PRO A 171 15.53 -0.95 -18.41
C PRO A 171 14.89 -2.01 -19.30
N THR A 172 15.30 -3.28 -19.18
CA THR A 172 14.77 -4.41 -19.96
C THR A 172 14.30 -5.53 -19.04
N LEU A 173 13.13 -6.09 -19.35
CA LEU A 173 12.46 -7.12 -18.55
C LEU A 173 12.11 -8.35 -19.42
N ASP A 174 12.95 -8.66 -20.41
CA ASP A 174 12.68 -9.62 -21.49
C ASP A 174 12.23 -10.99 -21.01
N ARG A 175 12.75 -11.47 -19.88
CA ARG A 175 12.41 -12.76 -19.29
C ARG A 175 11.56 -12.63 -18.03
N SER A 176 10.91 -11.46 -17.87
CA SER A 176 10.10 -11.17 -16.68
C SER A 176 8.62 -11.19 -17.01
N HIS A 177 7.85 -11.87 -16.17
CA HIS A 177 6.40 -11.92 -16.20
C HIS A 177 5.85 -10.96 -15.15
N ILE A 178 5.35 -9.80 -15.59
CA ILE A 178 4.85 -8.76 -14.71
C ILE A 178 3.40 -9.06 -14.36
N ILE A 179 3.11 -9.13 -13.07
CA ILE A 179 1.76 -9.29 -12.51
C ILE A 179 1.35 -7.94 -11.92
N ALA A 180 0.51 -7.21 -12.63
CA ALA A 180 0.04 -5.89 -12.25
C ALA A 180 -1.27 -5.96 -11.46
N ILE A 181 -1.36 -5.24 -10.35
CA ILE A 181 -2.59 -5.18 -9.54
C ILE A 181 -3.73 -4.43 -10.25
N SER A 182 -3.40 -3.57 -11.21
CA SER A 182 -4.37 -2.74 -11.94
C SER A 182 -3.80 -2.28 -13.27
N SER A 183 -4.67 -1.79 -14.17
CA SER A 183 -4.31 -1.19 -15.44
C SER A 183 -3.32 -0.01 -15.30
N ALA A 184 -3.45 0.82 -14.26
CA ALA A 184 -2.49 1.90 -14.00
C ALA A 184 -1.06 1.36 -13.78
N VAL A 185 -0.91 0.21 -13.12
CA VAL A 185 0.38 -0.46 -12.95
C VAL A 185 0.86 -1.10 -14.25
N ALA A 186 -0.02 -1.80 -14.98
CA ALA A 186 0.31 -2.44 -16.26
C ALA A 186 0.78 -1.39 -17.30
N ASN A 187 0.12 -0.24 -17.37
CA ASN A 187 0.42 0.85 -18.29
C ASN A 187 1.85 1.42 -18.13
N VAL A 188 2.46 1.32 -16.95
CA VAL A 188 3.87 1.73 -16.76
C VAL A 188 4.81 0.94 -17.67
N PHE A 189 4.43 -0.29 -18.05
CA PHE A 189 5.26 -1.22 -18.81
C PHE A 189 4.90 -1.33 -20.29
N LEU A 190 3.94 -0.53 -20.81
CA LEU A 190 3.51 -0.58 -22.22
C LEU A 190 4.67 -0.44 -23.23
N ASN A 191 5.69 0.35 -22.89
CA ASN A 191 6.86 0.59 -23.75
C ASN A 191 8.14 -0.07 -23.18
N VAL A 192 7.99 -1.10 -22.34
CA VAL A 192 9.10 -1.87 -21.81
C VAL A 192 9.06 -3.24 -22.45
N ARG A 193 10.20 -3.69 -22.97
CA ARG A 193 10.34 -5.05 -23.45
C ARG A 193 10.30 -6.00 -22.26
N ALA A 194 9.20 -6.74 -22.12
CA ALA A 194 8.95 -7.70 -21.05
C ALA A 194 8.50 -9.03 -21.65
N GLY A 195 8.73 -10.12 -20.94
CA GLY A 195 8.25 -11.45 -21.34
C GLY A 195 6.72 -11.49 -21.40
N SER A 196 6.06 -10.96 -20.38
CA SER A 196 4.61 -10.70 -20.40
C SER A 196 4.22 -9.63 -19.38
N VAL A 197 3.06 -9.00 -19.60
CA VAL A 197 2.41 -8.12 -18.62
C VAL A 197 0.96 -8.57 -18.47
N SER A 198 0.58 -8.96 -17.27
CA SER A 198 -0.78 -9.44 -16.97
C SER A 198 -1.39 -8.64 -15.84
N GLU A 199 -2.68 -8.31 -15.95
CA GLU A 199 -3.43 -7.55 -14.95
C GLU A 199 -4.31 -8.50 -14.13
N ALA A 200 -4.36 -8.28 -12.80
CA ALA A 200 -5.24 -9.03 -11.90
C ALA A 200 -6.70 -8.68 -12.17
N GLN A 201 -7.59 -9.67 -12.14
CA GLN A 201 -9.03 -9.47 -12.36
C GLN A 201 -9.67 -8.58 -11.28
N THR A 202 -9.18 -8.68 -10.04
CA THR A 202 -9.56 -7.81 -8.93
C THR A 202 -8.32 -7.14 -8.36
N PRO A 203 -8.37 -5.81 -8.05
CA PRO A 203 -7.21 -5.05 -7.57
C PRO A 203 -6.97 -5.28 -6.07
N ASP A 204 -6.90 -6.54 -5.67
CA ASP A 204 -6.72 -6.97 -4.29
C ASP A 204 -5.69 -8.13 -4.17
N LEU A 205 -5.46 -8.56 -2.93
CA LEU A 205 -4.51 -9.63 -2.64
C LEU A 205 -4.94 -10.98 -3.26
N ALA A 206 -6.23 -11.25 -3.33
CA ALA A 206 -6.76 -12.50 -3.86
C ALA A 206 -6.57 -12.59 -5.38
N GLY A 207 -6.90 -11.51 -6.10
CA GLY A 207 -6.65 -11.41 -7.54
C GLY A 207 -5.17 -11.55 -7.90
N MET A 208 -4.30 -10.85 -7.17
CA MET A 208 -2.85 -10.94 -7.35
C MET A 208 -2.32 -12.37 -7.10
N LYS A 209 -2.79 -13.02 -6.03
CA LYS A 209 -2.42 -14.41 -5.71
C LYS A 209 -2.85 -15.38 -6.81
N SER A 210 -4.11 -15.30 -7.25
CA SER A 210 -4.66 -16.17 -8.29
C SER A 210 -3.88 -16.05 -9.60
N LEU A 211 -3.64 -14.81 -10.05
CA LEU A 211 -2.91 -14.57 -11.28
C LEU A 211 -1.44 -15.00 -11.18
N THR A 212 -0.76 -14.72 -10.07
CA THR A 212 0.63 -15.14 -9.87
C THR A 212 0.74 -16.66 -9.90
N LYS A 213 -0.19 -17.39 -9.27
CA LYS A 213 -0.22 -18.85 -9.29
C LYS A 213 -0.40 -19.39 -10.71
N LYS A 214 -1.31 -18.82 -11.50
CA LYS A 214 -1.52 -19.19 -12.90
C LYS A 214 -0.27 -18.99 -13.75
N VAL A 215 0.39 -17.85 -13.61
CA VAL A 215 1.62 -17.56 -14.36
C VAL A 215 2.76 -18.47 -13.92
N LEU A 216 2.90 -18.73 -12.62
CA LEU A 216 3.90 -19.67 -12.10
C LEU A 216 3.74 -21.07 -12.70
N GLN A 217 2.52 -21.59 -12.75
CA GLN A 217 2.26 -22.90 -13.37
C GLN A 217 2.66 -22.94 -14.85
N ASN A 218 2.39 -21.87 -15.60
CA ASN A 218 2.78 -21.80 -17.01
C ASN A 218 4.31 -21.76 -17.17
N VAL A 219 5.00 -20.96 -16.35
CA VAL A 219 6.47 -20.82 -16.40
C VAL A 219 7.20 -22.11 -16.02
N LEU A 220 6.62 -22.92 -15.13
CA LEU A 220 7.19 -24.22 -14.73
C LEU A 220 6.98 -25.33 -15.79
N LEU A 221 6.05 -25.14 -16.73
CA LEU A 221 5.78 -26.09 -17.81
C LEU A 221 6.61 -25.83 -19.09
N GLU A 222 7.28 -24.67 -19.18
CA GLU A 222 8.19 -24.27 -20.26
C GLU A 222 9.65 -24.65 -19.95
#